data_846dba1c763254c74725b163b01491d1
#
_entry.id   846dba1c763254c74725b163b01491d1
#
_cell.length_a   1.000
_cell.length_b   1.000
_cell.length_c   1.000
_cell.angle_alpha   90.00
_cell.angle_beta   90.00
_cell.angle_gamma   90.00
#
_symmetry.space_group_name_H-M   'P 1'
#
loop_
_entity.id
_entity.type
_entity.pdbx_description
1 polymer ?
#
loop_
_entity_poly.entity_id
_entity_poly.type
_entity_poly.pdbx_seq_one_letter_code
_entity_poly.pdbx_strand_id
1 'polypeptide(L)'
;MRKNILIILLLLIAASSNAQSKKIRLVSADKASYDDFMSKGIQHINGNAIFEHEGAYLYCDSALLNESVNNINCYGRVRIKSGDTLNLYGDQIDYAGDTKIAKVTGKIVKLVDKTTTLTSDYLFYNRNTNAAYYETGGVVTSKENRLTSKRGFYYTDKKEYVFYDNVVLKNKRYEMLSDSMNYYTETKKAEFKGPTTIKGKDQDLYCERGWYNTTTDIGSLMKNAKVINEKRVLTGDSIYFDRKNDVGKGYRNVKITDTVSNIILKGNYGEVWNKKGFGFLTQKALAIMIDKKKDSLFLHADTLRATFDTAHNTRQLFAFHKVKFFRDSLQGMCDSMVFVTKDSVLNLYHSPVIWSGKNQLTADTIKLFTANKELARLKMYSSAFIASRDSLDGFNQIKGRTMTGFFRKNQIYRINVDGSAESLYYVRQDDKALIGVNKAVASDLIIYMDDAGKVKKITWIKKPVSVLYPLRELPKDEKLLRDFKWIEVGRPLKKEDVFK
;
A
#
# COMPACT_ATOMS: atom_id res chain seq x y z
N MET A 1 57.02 -33.81 30.81
CA MET A 1 55.78 -33.16 31.33
C MET A 1 56.04 -31.98 32.26
N ARG A 2 57.05 -31.96 33.15
CA ARG A 2 57.27 -30.78 34.05
C ARG A 2 57.74 -29.47 33.37
N LYS A 3 58.44 -29.50 32.23
CA LYS A 3 58.88 -28.30 31.50
C LYS A 3 57.72 -27.56 30.79
N ASN A 4 56.71 -28.30 30.32
CA ASN A 4 55.59 -27.68 29.62
C ASN A 4 54.55 -27.04 30.57
N ILE A 5 54.47 -27.53 31.81
CA ILE A 5 53.63 -26.94 32.85
C ILE A 5 54.18 -25.59 33.33
N LEU A 6 55.50 -25.45 33.41
CA LEU A 6 56.15 -24.19 33.81
C LEU A 6 55.95 -23.07 32.74
N ILE A 7 55.97 -23.44 31.44
CA ILE A 7 55.72 -22.50 30.33
C ILE A 7 54.25 -22.05 30.28
N ILE A 8 53.29 -22.94 30.54
CA ILE A 8 51.86 -22.60 30.63
C ILE A 8 51.58 -21.71 31.84
N LEU A 9 52.24 -21.94 32.99
CA LEU A 9 52.11 -21.08 34.17
C LEU A 9 52.71 -19.68 33.96
N LEU A 10 53.84 -19.56 33.22
CA LEU A 10 54.45 -18.28 32.84
C LEU A 10 53.60 -17.52 31.79
N LEU A 11 52.92 -18.21 30.87
CA LEU A 11 52.00 -17.63 29.92
C LEU A 11 50.69 -17.14 30.59
N LEU A 12 50.20 -17.81 31.64
CA LEU A 12 49.06 -17.35 32.44
C LEU A 12 49.36 -16.14 33.32
N ILE A 13 50.58 -15.93 33.75
CA ILE A 13 51.04 -14.75 34.51
C ILE A 13 51.24 -13.53 33.58
N ALA A 14 51.60 -13.76 32.32
CA ALA A 14 51.71 -12.68 31.31
C ALA A 14 50.33 -12.17 30.81
N ALA A 15 49.24 -12.94 31.00
CA ALA A 15 47.88 -12.55 30.60
C ALA A 15 47.17 -11.67 31.61
N SER A 16 47.72 -11.45 32.81
CA SER A 16 47.18 -10.51 33.81
C SER A 16 47.88 -9.12 33.73
N SER A 17 48.16 -8.62 32.54
CA SER A 17 48.40 -7.22 32.37
C SER A 17 47.09 -6.47 32.66
N ASN A 18 46.91 -6.06 33.92
CA ASN A 18 45.91 -5.08 34.27
C ASN A 18 46.15 -3.88 33.34
N ALA A 19 45.25 -3.65 32.41
CA ALA A 19 45.23 -2.43 31.62
C ALA A 19 44.97 -1.28 32.62
N GLN A 20 46.04 -0.70 33.16
CA GLN A 20 45.97 0.42 34.07
C GLN A 20 45.25 1.54 33.34
N SER A 21 44.06 1.97 33.84
CA SER A 21 43.32 3.07 33.24
C SER A 21 44.22 4.26 33.11
N LYS A 22 44.33 4.83 31.91
CA LYS A 22 45.12 6.06 31.74
C LYS A 22 44.51 7.16 32.61
N LYS A 23 45.39 7.96 33.23
CA LYS A 23 44.95 9.07 34.09
C LYS A 23 44.55 10.30 33.25
N ILE A 24 43.60 11.06 33.73
CA ILE A 24 43.27 12.38 33.19
C ILE A 24 44.50 13.27 33.37
N ARG A 25 44.98 13.89 32.31
CA ARG A 25 46.17 14.71 32.29
C ARG A 25 45.86 16.17 32.05
N LEU A 26 46.36 17.03 32.88
CA LEU A 26 46.36 18.48 32.63
C LEU A 26 47.34 18.82 31.51
N VAL A 27 46.85 19.44 30.44
CA VAL A 27 47.66 19.90 29.31
C VAL A 27 48.10 21.33 29.48
N SER A 28 47.17 22.22 29.89
CA SER A 28 47.44 23.64 30.06
C SER A 28 46.43 24.25 31.03
N ALA A 29 46.84 25.25 31.80
CA ALA A 29 46.00 26.14 32.60
C ALA A 29 46.77 27.39 32.95
N ASP A 30 46.10 28.48 33.35
CA ASP A 30 46.77 29.69 33.82
C ASP A 30 47.29 29.51 35.24
N LYS A 31 46.61 28.74 36.11
CA LYS A 31 46.98 28.50 37.51
C LYS A 31 46.52 27.11 37.95
N ALA A 32 47.39 26.36 38.60
CA ALA A 32 47.07 25.12 39.31
C ALA A 32 47.53 25.24 40.77
N SER A 33 46.70 24.87 41.73
CA SER A 33 47.03 24.85 43.13
C SER A 33 46.51 23.59 43.82
N TYR A 34 47.23 23.19 44.86
CA TYR A 34 46.89 22.02 45.67
C TYR A 34 46.81 22.51 47.13
N ASP A 35 45.68 22.26 47.78
CA ASP A 35 45.46 22.63 49.16
C ASP A 35 45.02 21.42 49.97
N ASP A 36 45.93 20.83 50.73
CA ASP A 36 45.72 19.62 51.50
C ASP A 36 44.85 19.86 52.77
N PHE A 37 44.71 21.13 53.18
CA PHE A 37 43.88 21.50 54.34
C PHE A 37 42.39 21.68 53.99
N MET A 38 42.07 22.23 52.81
CA MET A 38 40.70 22.47 52.42
C MET A 38 40.10 21.31 51.55
N SER A 39 40.93 20.63 50.78
CA SER A 39 40.43 19.65 49.78
C SER A 39 41.45 18.54 49.57
N LYS A 40 41.60 17.63 50.53
CA LYS A 40 42.59 16.53 50.51
C LYS A 40 42.57 15.76 49.20
N GLY A 41 43.68 15.79 48.47
CA GLY A 41 43.81 15.06 47.20
C GLY A 41 43.16 15.71 45.96
N ILE A 42 42.68 16.97 46.09
CA ILE A 42 42.01 17.68 44.98
C ILE A 42 42.90 18.85 44.51
N GLN A 43 43.15 18.88 43.20
CA GLN A 43 43.81 20.02 42.54
C GLN A 43 42.76 21.03 42.08
N HIS A 44 42.95 22.30 42.40
CA HIS A 44 42.18 23.41 41.91
C HIS A 44 42.88 24.05 40.72
N ILE A 45 42.25 24.01 39.57
CA ILE A 45 42.76 24.52 38.31
C ILE A 45 41.91 25.72 37.87
N ASN A 46 42.54 26.84 37.52
CA ASN A 46 41.88 28.05 37.14
C ASN A 46 42.50 28.64 35.86
N GLY A 47 41.65 29.18 35.00
CA GLY A 47 41.97 29.90 33.78
C GLY A 47 42.31 28.98 32.60
N ASN A 48 41.49 29.02 31.56
CA ASN A 48 41.73 28.38 30.27
C ASN A 48 42.23 26.89 30.33
N ALA A 49 41.64 26.13 31.23
CA ALA A 49 42.08 24.78 31.53
C ALA A 49 41.80 23.83 30.40
N ILE A 50 42.80 23.04 30.05
CA ILE A 50 42.73 21.98 29.00
C ILE A 50 43.23 20.68 29.62
N PHE A 51 42.39 19.66 29.57
CA PHE A 51 42.71 18.29 29.97
C PHE A 51 42.66 17.36 28.79
N GLU A 52 43.46 16.31 28.82
CA GLU A 52 43.48 15.22 27.83
C GLU A 52 43.26 13.90 28.54
N HIS A 53 42.39 13.07 27.97
CA HIS A 53 42.22 11.69 28.36
C HIS A 53 41.96 10.79 27.16
N GLU A 54 42.92 9.94 26.84
CA GLU A 54 42.83 8.96 25.72
C GLU A 54 42.36 9.59 24.39
N GLY A 55 42.93 10.76 24.03
CA GLY A 55 42.64 11.43 22.76
C GLY A 55 41.37 12.32 22.77
N ALA A 56 40.64 12.44 23.87
CA ALA A 56 39.64 13.46 24.02
C ALA A 56 40.17 14.65 24.84
N TYR A 57 39.74 15.85 24.45
CA TYR A 57 40.15 17.09 25.12
C TYR A 57 38.92 17.70 25.80
N LEU A 58 39.13 18.09 27.10
CA LEU A 58 38.16 18.83 27.89
C LEU A 58 38.69 20.26 28.08
N TYR A 59 37.85 21.23 27.79
CA TYR A 59 38.16 22.67 27.93
C TYR A 59 37.20 23.26 28.95
N CYS A 60 37.68 24.16 29.84
CA CYS A 60 36.84 24.84 30.81
C CYS A 60 37.54 26.09 31.38
N ASP A 61 36.79 26.90 32.10
CA ASP A 61 37.34 28.09 32.80
C ASP A 61 38.01 27.70 34.13
N SER A 62 37.48 26.70 34.83
CA SER A 62 38.06 26.16 36.05
C SER A 62 37.71 24.68 36.23
N ALA A 63 38.49 23.96 37.03
CA ALA A 63 38.25 22.56 37.32
C ALA A 63 38.74 22.15 38.72
N LEU A 64 38.10 21.07 39.21
CA LEU A 64 38.54 20.29 40.35
C LEU A 64 38.95 18.92 39.88
N LEU A 65 40.27 18.63 39.93
CA LEU A 65 40.83 17.33 39.55
C LEU A 65 41.15 16.49 40.80
N ASN A 66 40.48 15.35 40.91
CA ASN A 66 40.82 14.36 41.94
C ASN A 66 41.56 13.18 41.28
N GLU A 67 42.89 13.22 41.41
CA GLU A 67 43.74 12.20 40.79
C GLU A 67 43.61 10.82 41.45
N SER A 68 43.25 10.75 42.73
CA SER A 68 43.16 9.50 43.48
C SER A 68 42.04 8.58 42.92
N VAL A 69 40.88 9.17 42.52
CA VAL A 69 39.73 8.50 41.93
C VAL A 69 39.58 8.78 40.44
N ASN A 70 40.59 9.40 39.81
CA ASN A 70 40.62 9.73 38.39
C ASN A 70 39.34 10.48 37.89
N ASN A 71 38.84 11.45 38.65
CA ASN A 71 37.65 12.21 38.33
C ASN A 71 37.98 13.71 38.19
N ILE A 72 37.23 14.39 37.33
CA ILE A 72 37.33 15.82 37.14
C ILE A 72 35.95 16.47 37.06
N ASN A 73 35.76 17.61 37.77
CA ASN A 73 34.62 18.47 37.62
C ASN A 73 35.09 19.78 36.97
N CYS A 74 34.57 20.09 35.79
CA CYS A 74 34.90 21.30 35.02
C CYS A 74 33.75 22.29 35.07
N TYR A 75 34.06 23.57 35.15
CA TYR A 75 33.10 24.66 35.27
C TYR A 75 33.41 25.79 34.28
N GLY A 76 32.37 26.45 33.79
CA GLY A 76 32.41 27.60 32.90
C GLY A 76 32.84 27.25 31.48
N ARG A 77 32.09 27.68 30.51
CA ARG A 77 32.32 27.49 29.05
C ARG A 77 32.89 26.10 28.69
N VAL A 78 32.30 25.05 29.27
CA VAL A 78 32.89 23.71 29.11
C VAL A 78 32.67 23.17 27.71
N ARG A 79 33.69 22.43 27.21
CA ARG A 79 33.66 21.77 25.93
C ARG A 79 34.39 20.45 25.98
N ILE A 80 33.79 19.40 25.46
CA ILE A 80 34.47 18.12 25.12
C ILE A 80 34.67 18.09 23.61
N LYS A 81 35.91 17.93 23.18
CA LYS A 81 36.23 17.64 21.76
C LYS A 81 36.71 16.19 21.66
N SER A 82 36.03 15.41 20.79
CA SER A 82 36.38 14.01 20.53
C SER A 82 36.44 13.77 19.02
N GLY A 83 37.61 13.35 18.54
CA GLY A 83 37.88 13.27 17.10
C GLY A 83 37.79 14.63 16.40
N ASP A 84 37.55 14.58 15.05
CA ASP A 84 37.64 15.80 14.23
C ASP A 84 36.35 16.64 14.24
N THR A 85 35.19 16.04 14.46
CA THR A 85 33.89 16.69 14.22
C THR A 85 33.00 16.83 15.44
N LEU A 86 33.19 15.99 16.47
CA LEU A 86 32.34 15.99 17.65
C LEU A 86 32.76 17.07 18.64
N ASN A 87 31.81 17.94 18.98
CA ASN A 87 31.95 18.92 20.03
C ASN A 87 30.69 18.92 20.92
N LEU A 88 30.89 18.76 22.22
CA LEU A 88 29.84 18.80 23.24
C LEU A 88 30.10 19.97 24.16
N TYR A 89 29.13 20.89 24.31
CA TYR A 89 29.21 22.15 25.05
C TYR A 89 28.20 22.14 26.19
N GLY A 90 28.55 22.84 27.29
CA GLY A 90 27.71 23.08 28.46
C GLY A 90 28.34 24.11 29.41
N ASP A 91 27.81 24.15 30.62
CA ASP A 91 28.31 25.03 31.68
C ASP A 91 29.12 24.24 32.74
N GLN A 92 28.85 22.94 32.89
CA GLN A 92 29.54 22.02 33.78
C GLN A 92 29.75 20.66 33.16
N ILE A 93 30.86 20.01 33.46
CA ILE A 93 31.16 18.60 33.15
C ILE A 93 31.57 17.88 34.43
N ASP A 94 30.90 16.78 34.72
CA ASP A 94 31.33 15.77 35.69
C ASP A 94 31.85 14.55 34.92
N TYR A 95 33.16 14.34 34.95
CA TYR A 95 33.79 13.27 34.16
C TYR A 95 34.53 12.26 35.05
N ALA A 96 34.13 11.01 34.95
CA ALA A 96 34.80 9.89 35.61
C ALA A 96 35.75 9.19 34.62
N GLY A 97 37.06 9.34 34.86
CA GLY A 97 38.09 8.84 33.92
C GLY A 97 38.09 7.32 33.82
N ASP A 98 37.88 6.59 34.91
CA ASP A 98 37.89 5.12 34.92
C ASP A 98 36.71 4.51 34.17
N THR A 99 35.50 5.09 34.28
CA THR A 99 34.29 4.65 33.53
C THR A 99 34.19 5.31 32.17
N LYS A 100 34.95 6.38 31.93
CA LYS A 100 34.94 7.23 30.71
C LYS A 100 33.58 7.81 30.38
N ILE A 101 32.77 8.11 31.41
CA ILE A 101 31.45 8.74 31.30
C ILE A 101 31.54 10.16 31.72
N ALA A 102 31.13 11.07 30.85
CA ALA A 102 30.90 12.47 31.14
C ALA A 102 29.40 12.76 31.29
N LYS A 103 29.00 13.47 32.34
CA LYS A 103 27.72 14.16 32.45
C LYS A 103 27.93 15.62 32.20
N VAL A 104 27.30 16.17 31.16
CA VAL A 104 27.36 17.58 30.82
C VAL A 104 26.03 18.22 31.14
N THR A 105 26.07 19.31 31.89
CA THR A 105 24.91 20.10 32.32
C THR A 105 25.12 21.57 32.02
N GLY A 106 24.04 22.37 32.01
CA GLY A 106 24.09 23.78 31.77
C GLY A 106 22.73 24.36 31.37
N LYS A 107 22.69 25.65 31.13
CA LYS A 107 21.47 26.32 30.67
C LYS A 107 20.96 25.71 29.33
N ILE A 108 21.88 25.33 28.43
CA ILE A 108 21.62 24.59 27.21
C ILE A 108 22.85 23.73 26.95
N VAL A 109 22.68 22.41 26.97
CA VAL A 109 23.71 21.45 26.54
C VAL A 109 23.58 21.19 25.06
N LYS A 110 24.70 21.30 24.32
CA LYS A 110 24.68 21.24 22.87
C LYS A 110 25.78 20.29 22.34
N LEU A 111 25.39 19.26 21.63
CA LEU A 111 26.29 18.41 20.88
C LEU A 111 26.21 18.75 19.40
N VAL A 112 27.36 19.05 18.79
CA VAL A 112 27.48 19.36 17.36
C VAL A 112 28.34 18.29 16.70
N ASP A 113 27.82 17.68 15.64
CA ASP A 113 28.55 16.80 14.76
C ASP A 113 28.21 17.12 13.31
N LYS A 114 29.20 17.64 12.57
CA LYS A 114 29.04 18.10 11.17
C LYS A 114 27.84 19.03 11.01
N THR A 115 26.74 18.51 10.43
CA THR A 115 25.55 19.27 10.05
C THR A 115 24.40 19.08 11.01
N THR A 116 24.53 18.30 12.05
CA THR A 116 23.50 18.03 13.06
C THR A 116 23.86 18.63 14.40
N THR A 117 22.85 19.15 15.08
CA THR A 117 22.96 19.68 16.43
C THR A 117 21.91 19.02 17.31
N LEU A 118 22.34 18.36 18.38
CA LEU A 118 21.49 17.85 19.45
C LEU A 118 21.54 18.84 20.61
N THR A 119 20.40 19.23 21.17
CA THR A 119 20.27 20.02 22.36
C THR A 119 19.41 19.31 23.40
N SER A 120 19.75 19.42 24.67
CA SER A 120 19.03 18.88 25.83
C SER A 120 19.38 19.65 27.08
N ASP A 121 18.65 19.43 28.18
CA ASP A 121 18.98 20.04 29.49
C ASP A 121 20.28 19.44 30.06
N TYR A 122 20.54 18.17 29.77
CA TYR A 122 21.80 17.50 30.05
C TYR A 122 22.08 16.41 29.04
N LEU A 123 23.36 16.04 28.90
CA LEU A 123 23.81 14.92 28.09
C LEU A 123 24.82 14.09 28.86
N PHE A 124 24.67 12.77 28.77
CA PHE A 124 25.76 11.85 29.08
C PHE A 124 26.54 11.54 27.79
N TYR A 125 27.86 11.46 27.93
CA TYR A 125 28.74 10.98 26.85
C TYR A 125 29.61 9.84 27.35
N ASN A 126 29.35 8.63 26.87
CA ASN A 126 30.12 7.43 27.19
C ASN A 126 31.12 7.16 26.06
N ARG A 127 32.39 7.31 26.37
CA ARG A 127 33.48 7.14 25.40
C ARG A 127 33.79 5.68 25.08
N ASN A 128 33.46 4.71 25.97
CA ASN A 128 33.64 3.30 25.67
C ASN A 128 32.70 2.82 24.53
N THR A 129 31.53 3.40 24.45
CA THR A 129 30.50 3.08 23.43
C THR A 129 30.38 4.13 22.36
N ASN A 130 31.14 5.22 22.44
CA ASN A 130 31.02 6.42 21.58
C ASN A 130 29.59 6.93 21.47
N ALA A 131 28.82 6.87 22.56
CA ALA A 131 27.41 7.23 22.60
C ALA A 131 27.16 8.47 23.49
N ALA A 132 26.48 9.47 22.94
CA ALA A 132 25.84 10.53 23.71
C ALA A 132 24.37 10.22 23.89
N TYR A 133 23.79 10.45 25.10
CA TYR A 133 22.40 10.14 25.35
C TYR A 133 21.73 11.10 26.35
N TYR A 134 20.42 11.19 26.27
CA TYR A 134 19.55 11.96 27.16
C TYR A 134 18.29 11.18 27.49
N GLU A 135 17.61 11.50 28.61
CA GLU A 135 16.46 10.77 29.12
C GLU A 135 15.24 11.66 29.42
N THR A 136 15.40 12.98 29.46
CA THR A 136 14.36 13.95 29.86
C THR A 136 13.86 14.82 28.73
N GLY A 137 14.30 14.57 27.54
CA GLY A 137 13.94 15.34 26.35
C GLY A 137 15.15 15.87 25.61
N GLY A 138 15.08 15.79 24.27
CA GLY A 138 16.12 16.30 23.39
C GLY A 138 15.57 16.74 22.05
N VAL A 139 16.30 17.65 21.42
CA VAL A 139 15.97 18.21 20.11
C VAL A 139 17.16 18.07 19.19
N VAL A 140 16.98 17.30 18.10
CA VAL A 140 17.98 17.23 17.03
C VAL A 140 17.53 18.12 15.88
N THR A 141 18.40 19.02 15.45
CA THR A 141 18.16 19.93 14.32
C THR A 141 19.18 19.70 13.22
N SER A 142 18.72 19.74 11.99
CA SER A 142 19.54 19.80 10.78
C SER A 142 18.98 20.90 9.88
N LYS A 143 19.55 21.11 8.68
CA LYS A 143 19.15 22.20 7.78
C LYS A 143 17.63 22.24 7.52
N GLU A 144 16.96 21.09 7.41
CA GLU A 144 15.55 21.01 7.02
C GLU A 144 14.64 20.30 8.03
N ASN A 145 15.23 19.55 8.97
CA ASN A 145 14.50 18.68 9.88
C ASN A 145 14.70 19.11 11.34
N ARG A 146 13.61 19.08 12.11
CA ARG A 146 13.62 19.18 13.57
C ARG A 146 12.99 17.92 14.14
N LEU A 147 13.77 17.19 14.95
CA LEU A 147 13.31 15.98 15.62
C LEU A 147 13.32 16.17 17.12
N THR A 148 12.28 15.71 17.80
CA THR A 148 12.18 15.70 19.27
C THR A 148 11.83 14.31 19.76
N SER A 149 12.31 13.92 20.94
CA SER A 149 11.92 12.69 21.63
C SER A 149 12.16 12.83 23.13
N LYS A 150 11.57 11.95 23.95
CA LYS A 150 11.80 11.94 25.38
C LYS A 150 13.18 11.36 25.71
N ARG A 151 13.57 10.26 25.09
CA ARG A 151 14.88 9.60 25.24
C ARG A 151 15.57 9.47 23.89
N GLY A 152 16.87 9.59 23.86
CA GLY A 152 17.63 9.41 22.64
C GLY A 152 19.09 9.10 22.86
N PHE A 153 19.68 8.38 21.91
CA PHE A 153 21.08 7.99 21.85
C PHE A 153 21.64 8.45 20.51
N TYR A 154 22.85 8.97 20.52
CA TYR A 154 23.63 9.26 19.32
C TYR A 154 24.93 8.47 19.34
N TYR A 155 25.07 7.47 18.48
CA TYR A 155 26.28 6.70 18.27
C TYR A 155 27.16 7.42 17.25
N THR A 156 28.23 8.04 17.74
CA THR A 156 29.04 8.97 16.94
C THR A 156 29.88 8.31 15.86
N ASP A 157 30.28 7.07 16.06
CA ASP A 157 31.00 6.21 15.10
C ASP A 157 30.09 5.68 13.99
N LYS A 158 28.86 5.30 14.35
CA LYS A 158 27.84 4.80 13.41
C LYS A 158 27.09 5.90 12.69
N LYS A 159 27.21 7.15 13.15
CA LYS A 159 26.42 8.29 12.69
C LYS A 159 24.90 8.03 12.76
N GLU A 160 24.48 7.32 13.81
CA GLU A 160 23.13 6.83 14.05
C GLU A 160 22.52 7.47 15.31
N TYR A 161 21.34 8.04 15.15
CA TYR A 161 20.45 8.38 16.26
C TYR A 161 19.44 7.27 16.48
N VAL A 162 19.19 6.92 17.75
CA VAL A 162 18.12 6.03 18.18
C VAL A 162 17.23 6.79 19.14
N PHE A 163 15.95 6.92 18.80
CA PHE A 163 14.97 7.70 19.54
C PHE A 163 13.87 6.83 20.09
N TYR A 164 13.45 7.14 21.30
CA TYR A 164 12.35 6.47 22.00
C TYR A 164 11.39 7.49 22.61
N ASP A 165 10.14 7.07 22.72
CA ASP A 165 9.04 7.75 23.38
C ASP A 165 8.71 9.12 22.76
N ASN A 166 7.53 9.19 22.16
CA ASN A 166 6.98 10.41 21.56
C ASN A 166 7.93 11.07 20.54
N VAL A 167 8.45 10.28 19.62
CA VAL A 167 9.34 10.79 18.57
C VAL A 167 8.53 11.61 17.57
N VAL A 168 8.90 12.87 17.37
CA VAL A 168 8.27 13.78 16.42
C VAL A 168 9.34 14.35 15.49
N LEU A 169 9.23 14.06 14.19
CA LEU A 169 10.07 14.67 13.16
C LEU A 169 9.22 15.61 12.31
N LYS A 170 9.63 16.88 12.25
CA LYS A 170 8.96 17.92 11.47
C LYS A 170 9.87 18.52 10.41
N ASN A 171 9.32 18.72 9.23
CA ASN A 171 9.89 19.55 8.18
C ASN A 171 8.78 20.33 7.43
N LYS A 172 9.15 21.05 6.36
CA LYS A 172 8.19 21.86 5.57
C LYS A 172 7.11 21.03 4.87
N ARG A 173 7.31 19.72 4.65
CA ARG A 173 6.46 18.87 3.82
C ARG A 173 5.58 17.92 4.62
N TYR A 174 6.02 17.50 5.81
CA TYR A 174 5.31 16.52 6.63
C TYR A 174 5.67 16.60 8.10
N GLU A 175 4.81 16.08 8.93
CA GLU A 175 5.04 15.76 10.34
C GLU A 175 4.96 14.24 10.52
N MET A 176 5.98 13.67 11.16
CA MET A 176 6.06 12.24 11.45
C MET A 176 6.01 12.04 12.95
N LEU A 177 5.09 11.20 13.40
CA LEU A 177 4.90 10.78 14.79
C LEU A 177 5.25 9.30 14.88
N SER A 178 6.17 8.93 15.76
CA SER A 178 6.61 7.53 15.91
C SER A 178 6.80 7.19 17.39
N ASP A 179 6.59 5.93 17.75
CA ASP A 179 6.95 5.47 19.10
C ASP A 179 8.47 5.38 19.26
N SER A 180 9.13 4.76 18.30
CA SER A 180 10.59 4.62 18.26
C SER A 180 11.14 4.64 16.84
N MET A 181 12.33 5.23 16.67
CA MET A 181 12.91 5.45 15.34
C MET A 181 14.44 5.47 15.40
N ASN A 182 15.08 4.85 14.41
CA ASN A 182 16.50 5.06 14.13
C ASN A 182 16.65 6.03 12.96
N TYR A 183 17.60 6.95 13.06
CA TYR A 183 17.93 7.90 11.99
C TYR A 183 19.41 7.86 11.65
N TYR A 184 19.74 7.51 10.43
CA TYR A 184 21.09 7.43 9.90
C TYR A 184 21.44 8.74 9.21
N THR A 185 22.38 9.49 9.79
CA THR A 185 22.68 10.86 9.33
C THR A 185 23.42 10.91 7.99
N GLU A 186 24.15 9.87 7.62
CA GLU A 186 24.86 9.80 6.35
C GLU A 186 23.93 9.43 5.19
N THR A 187 23.13 8.38 5.36
CA THR A 187 22.20 7.89 4.34
C THR A 187 20.87 8.65 4.31
N LYS A 188 20.61 9.51 5.33
CA LYS A 188 19.36 10.24 5.51
C LYS A 188 18.12 9.35 5.62
N LYS A 189 18.32 8.12 6.12
CA LYS A 189 17.28 7.11 6.27
C LYS A 189 16.73 7.13 7.69
N ALA A 190 15.40 7.20 7.81
CA ALA A 190 14.66 6.95 9.05
C ALA A 190 14.09 5.53 9.01
N GLU A 191 14.27 4.74 10.06
CA GLU A 191 13.69 3.41 10.25
C GLU A 191 12.71 3.42 11.43
N PHE A 192 11.48 3.04 11.17
CA PHE A 192 10.41 2.97 12.17
C PHE A 192 10.42 1.61 12.86
N LYS A 193 10.49 1.60 14.17
CA LYS A 193 10.54 0.38 14.99
C LYS A 193 9.22 0.12 15.73
N GLY A 194 8.29 1.06 15.68
CA GLY A 194 6.97 1.01 16.30
C GLY A 194 5.91 1.74 15.47
N PRO A 195 4.66 1.84 15.98
CA PRO A 195 3.58 2.57 15.32
C PRO A 195 4.01 3.96 14.91
N THR A 196 3.82 4.27 13.62
CA THR A 196 4.27 5.52 13.02
C THR A 196 3.19 6.07 12.11
N THR A 197 2.89 7.36 12.27
CA THR A 197 2.01 8.13 11.40
C THR A 197 2.81 9.25 10.74
N ILE A 198 2.68 9.41 9.43
CA ILE A 198 3.29 10.50 8.67
C ILE A 198 2.16 11.33 8.07
N LYS A 199 1.97 12.55 8.58
CA LYS A 199 0.95 13.50 8.11
C LYS A 199 1.54 14.37 7.02
N GLY A 200 1.01 14.27 5.81
CA GLY A 200 1.39 15.10 4.66
C GLY A 200 0.30 16.10 4.32
N LYS A 201 0.52 16.88 3.25
CA LYS A 201 -0.47 17.85 2.76
C LYS A 201 -1.69 17.15 2.13
N ASP A 202 -1.46 16.09 1.35
CA ASP A 202 -2.48 15.48 0.50
C ASP A 202 -2.84 14.05 0.95
N GLN A 203 -2.05 13.46 1.85
CA GLN A 203 -2.26 12.10 2.34
C GLN A 203 -1.55 11.84 3.66
N ASP A 204 -2.15 10.97 4.45
CA ASP A 204 -1.60 10.43 5.69
C ASP A 204 -1.14 8.99 5.45
N LEU A 205 0.00 8.62 6.06
CA LEU A 205 0.58 7.30 6.00
C LEU A 205 0.62 6.70 7.40
N TYR A 206 0.40 5.40 7.51
CA TYR A 206 0.54 4.65 8.77
C TYR A 206 1.26 3.33 8.53
N CYS A 207 2.08 2.94 9.50
CA CYS A 207 2.66 1.60 9.58
C CYS A 207 3.10 1.27 11.00
N GLU A 208 3.36 0.01 11.30
CA GLU A 208 3.98 -0.41 12.56
C GLU A 208 5.50 -0.63 12.41
N ARG A 209 5.99 -0.80 11.19
CA ARG A 209 7.40 -0.84 10.82
C ARG A 209 7.57 -0.24 9.44
N GLY A 210 8.77 0.22 9.14
CA GLY A 210 9.06 0.75 7.83
C GLY A 210 10.33 1.57 7.80
N TRP A 211 10.56 2.20 6.68
CA TRP A 211 11.65 3.13 6.51
C TRP A 211 11.30 4.21 5.48
N TYR A 212 11.96 5.34 5.62
CA TYR A 212 11.82 6.46 4.70
C TYR A 212 13.16 7.18 4.55
N ASN A 213 13.54 7.45 3.31
CA ASN A 213 14.71 8.27 3.01
C ASN A 213 14.27 9.74 2.79
N THR A 214 14.73 10.63 3.65
CA THR A 214 14.29 12.03 3.67
C THR A 214 14.84 12.87 2.51
N THR A 215 15.83 12.37 1.77
CA THR A 215 16.43 13.05 0.61
C THR A 215 15.86 12.55 -0.72
N THR A 216 15.71 11.23 -0.87
CA THR A 216 15.22 10.64 -2.13
C THR A 216 13.70 10.58 -2.19
N ASP A 217 13.00 10.75 -1.06
CA ASP A 217 11.55 10.60 -0.93
C ASP A 217 11.04 9.20 -1.27
N ILE A 218 11.88 8.18 -1.07
CA ILE A 218 11.56 6.77 -1.24
C ILE A 218 11.35 6.15 0.13
N GLY A 219 10.34 5.28 0.25
CA GLY A 219 10.07 4.59 1.50
C GLY A 219 9.28 3.30 1.33
N SER A 220 9.19 2.56 2.42
CA SER A 220 8.36 1.36 2.53
C SER A 220 7.69 1.33 3.89
N LEU A 221 6.38 1.21 3.87
CA LEU A 221 5.54 0.97 5.04
C LEU A 221 5.31 -0.52 5.16
N MET A 222 5.49 -1.09 6.34
CA MET A 222 5.35 -2.51 6.59
C MET A 222 4.52 -2.75 7.85
N LYS A 223 3.84 -3.89 7.88
CA LYS A 223 2.96 -4.30 8.96
C LYS A 223 1.83 -3.28 9.19
N ASN A 224 0.62 -3.66 8.80
CA ASN A 224 -0.58 -2.82 8.82
C ASN A 224 -0.42 -1.50 8.03
N ALA A 225 0.30 -1.58 6.90
CA ALA A 225 0.57 -0.43 6.07
C ALA A 225 -0.73 0.19 5.52
N LYS A 226 -0.83 1.53 5.65
CA LYS A 226 -2.01 2.28 5.22
C LYS A 226 -1.61 3.62 4.62
N VAL A 227 -2.27 3.98 3.53
CA VAL A 227 -2.21 5.30 2.89
C VAL A 227 -3.64 5.83 2.81
N ILE A 228 -3.88 6.99 3.36
CA ILE A 228 -5.21 7.61 3.45
C ILE A 228 -5.17 8.97 2.78
N ASN A 229 -6.08 9.20 1.86
CA ASN A 229 -6.41 10.54 1.38
C ASN A 229 -7.93 10.76 1.49
N GLU A 230 -8.42 11.95 1.12
CA GLU A 230 -9.84 12.31 1.26
C GLU A 230 -10.81 11.33 0.57
N LYS A 231 -10.40 10.67 -0.50
CA LYS A 231 -11.25 9.86 -1.38
C LYS A 231 -10.95 8.37 -1.31
N ARG A 232 -9.72 7.99 -0.89
CA ARG A 232 -9.25 6.61 -1.00
C ARG A 232 -8.45 6.18 0.22
N VAL A 233 -8.61 4.91 0.57
CA VAL A 233 -7.80 4.21 1.56
C VAL A 233 -7.14 3.02 0.88
N LEU A 234 -5.81 3.03 0.83
CA LEU A 234 -5.00 1.89 0.40
C LEU A 234 -4.43 1.18 1.63
N THR A 235 -4.58 -0.13 1.71
CA THR A 235 -3.96 -0.98 2.73
C THR A 235 -3.23 -2.15 2.09
N GLY A 236 -2.26 -2.71 2.79
CA GLY A 236 -1.51 -3.90 2.40
C GLY A 236 -0.57 -4.35 3.50
N ASP A 237 0.02 -5.53 3.38
CA ASP A 237 1.05 -5.97 4.33
C ASP A 237 2.30 -5.10 4.21
N SER A 238 2.62 -4.66 2.97
CA SER A 238 3.68 -3.70 2.70
C SER A 238 3.30 -2.78 1.54
N ILE A 239 3.65 -1.51 1.66
CA ILE A 239 3.45 -0.47 0.64
C ILE A 239 4.78 0.23 0.41
N TYR A 240 5.36 0.07 -0.76
CA TYR A 240 6.50 0.84 -1.24
C TYR A 240 6.03 2.07 -2.00
N PHE A 241 6.74 3.17 -1.85
CA PHE A 241 6.47 4.40 -2.61
C PHE A 241 7.77 5.12 -2.99
N ASP A 242 7.74 5.73 -4.17
CA ASP A 242 8.75 6.64 -4.71
C ASP A 242 8.02 7.92 -5.14
N ARG A 243 8.08 8.95 -4.30
CA ARG A 243 7.37 10.21 -4.55
C ARG A 243 7.96 11.00 -5.71
N LYS A 244 9.27 10.89 -5.96
CA LYS A 244 9.92 11.59 -7.06
C LYS A 244 9.42 11.08 -8.41
N ASN A 245 9.27 9.77 -8.56
CA ASN A 245 8.78 9.14 -9.78
C ASN A 245 7.26 8.94 -9.78
N ASP A 246 6.59 9.25 -8.66
CA ASP A 246 5.15 9.07 -8.43
C ASP A 246 4.69 7.63 -8.68
N VAL A 247 5.40 6.70 -8.03
CA VAL A 247 5.19 5.27 -8.10
C VAL A 247 4.80 4.74 -6.74
N GLY A 248 3.75 3.94 -6.69
CA GLY A 248 3.35 3.15 -5.52
C GLY A 248 3.26 1.67 -5.87
N LYS A 249 3.67 0.80 -4.93
CA LYS A 249 3.56 -0.66 -5.05
C LYS A 249 3.00 -1.25 -3.77
N GLY A 250 2.00 -2.09 -3.88
CA GLY A 250 1.40 -2.81 -2.77
C GLY A 250 1.70 -4.31 -2.85
N TYR A 251 2.01 -4.91 -1.71
CA TYR A 251 2.37 -6.32 -1.60
C TYR A 251 1.52 -7.01 -0.55
N ARG A 252 0.92 -8.13 -0.91
CA ARG A 252 0.05 -9.00 -0.12
C ARG A 252 -1.13 -8.26 0.54
N ASN A 253 -2.30 -8.84 0.47
CA ASN A 253 -3.53 -8.29 1.04
C ASN A 253 -3.81 -6.83 0.63
N VAL A 254 -3.43 -6.48 -0.61
CA VAL A 254 -3.65 -5.13 -1.14
C VAL A 254 -5.14 -4.88 -1.27
N LYS A 255 -5.62 -3.79 -0.64
CA LYS A 255 -7.00 -3.34 -0.72
C LYS A 255 -7.05 -1.84 -0.94
N ILE A 256 -7.77 -1.41 -1.96
CA ILE A 256 -8.08 -0.02 -2.24
C ILE A 256 -9.58 0.17 -2.03
N THR A 257 -9.96 1.10 -1.18
CA THR A 257 -11.36 1.49 -0.96
C THR A 257 -11.53 2.91 -1.47
N ASP A 258 -12.33 3.08 -2.53
CA ASP A 258 -12.75 4.38 -3.06
C ASP A 258 -14.15 4.68 -2.51
N THR A 259 -14.23 5.69 -1.63
CA THR A 259 -15.48 6.05 -0.94
C THR A 259 -16.41 6.89 -1.80
N VAL A 260 -15.91 7.54 -2.85
CA VAL A 260 -16.69 8.37 -3.77
C VAL A 260 -17.40 7.50 -4.81
N SER A 261 -16.68 6.54 -5.36
CA SER A 261 -17.20 5.64 -6.40
C SER A 261 -17.86 4.39 -5.81
N ASN A 262 -17.77 4.16 -4.50
CA ASN A 262 -18.22 2.94 -3.82
C ASN A 262 -17.61 1.66 -4.43
N ILE A 263 -16.30 1.72 -4.71
CA ILE A 263 -15.55 0.61 -5.29
C ILE A 263 -14.51 0.11 -4.29
N ILE A 264 -14.42 -1.20 -4.14
CA ILE A 264 -13.35 -1.87 -3.40
C ILE A 264 -12.56 -2.73 -4.38
N LEU A 265 -11.26 -2.51 -4.46
CA LEU A 265 -10.34 -3.33 -5.24
C LEU A 265 -9.47 -4.15 -4.29
N LYS A 266 -9.25 -5.42 -4.60
CA LYS A 266 -8.40 -6.34 -3.82
C LYS A 266 -7.47 -7.10 -4.75
N GLY A 267 -6.29 -7.47 -4.24
CA GLY A 267 -5.31 -8.30 -4.93
C GLY A 267 -4.11 -8.57 -4.05
N ASN A 268 -3.20 -9.45 -4.46
CA ASN A 268 -1.98 -9.70 -3.67
C ASN A 268 -0.77 -8.88 -4.16
N TYR A 269 -0.88 -8.28 -5.34
CA TYR A 269 0.12 -7.36 -5.86
C TYR A 269 -0.54 -6.26 -6.68
N GLY A 270 -0.04 -5.03 -6.55
CA GLY A 270 -0.47 -3.92 -7.37
C GLY A 270 0.58 -2.84 -7.51
N GLU A 271 0.54 -2.12 -8.62
CA GLU A 271 1.36 -0.96 -8.88
C GLU A 271 0.51 0.20 -9.42
N VAL A 272 0.93 1.41 -9.09
CA VAL A 272 0.42 2.65 -9.71
C VAL A 272 1.61 3.50 -10.17
N TRP A 273 1.51 4.00 -11.39
CA TRP A 273 2.48 4.87 -12.03
C TRP A 273 1.74 6.14 -12.47
N ASN A 274 1.53 7.07 -11.54
CA ASN A 274 0.69 8.25 -11.79
C ASN A 274 1.22 9.10 -12.94
N LYS A 275 2.53 9.33 -13.01
CA LYS A 275 3.15 10.06 -14.15
C LYS A 275 2.97 9.37 -15.50
N LYS A 276 2.84 8.05 -15.53
CA LYS A 276 2.56 7.27 -16.74
C LYS A 276 1.06 7.09 -17.00
N GLY A 277 0.22 7.51 -16.06
CA GLY A 277 -1.23 7.47 -16.17
C GLY A 277 -1.83 6.06 -16.14
N PHE A 278 -1.25 5.12 -15.43
CA PHE A 278 -1.84 3.80 -15.26
C PHE A 278 -1.53 3.14 -13.90
N GLY A 279 -2.37 2.17 -13.54
CA GLY A 279 -2.12 1.27 -12.41
C GLY A 279 -2.77 -0.09 -12.67
N PHE A 280 -2.31 -1.12 -11.97
CA PHE A 280 -2.88 -2.46 -12.06
C PHE A 280 -2.86 -3.19 -10.72
N LEU A 281 -3.76 -4.18 -10.61
CA LEU A 281 -3.86 -5.17 -9.55
C LEU A 281 -3.86 -6.56 -10.14
N THR A 282 -3.15 -7.49 -9.54
CA THR A 282 -3.05 -8.88 -9.99
C THR A 282 -2.94 -9.85 -8.81
N GLN A 283 -2.85 -11.15 -9.09
CA GLN A 283 -2.81 -12.21 -8.08
C GLN A 283 -4.09 -12.21 -7.22
N LYS A 284 -5.16 -12.81 -7.75
CA LYS A 284 -6.52 -12.82 -7.20
C LYS A 284 -7.16 -11.42 -7.22
N ALA A 285 -6.96 -10.69 -8.33
CA ALA A 285 -7.55 -9.38 -8.48
C ALA A 285 -9.08 -9.45 -8.47
N LEU A 286 -9.70 -8.61 -7.65
CA LEU A 286 -11.15 -8.53 -7.45
C LEU A 286 -11.57 -7.07 -7.38
N ALA A 287 -12.58 -6.71 -8.16
CA ALA A 287 -13.30 -5.45 -8.01
C ALA A 287 -14.70 -5.71 -7.44
N ILE A 288 -15.10 -4.96 -6.43
CA ILE A 288 -16.43 -4.99 -5.83
C ILE A 288 -17.04 -3.61 -6.02
N MET A 289 -18.09 -3.53 -6.81
CA MET A 289 -18.86 -2.30 -7.06
C MET A 289 -20.18 -2.38 -6.29
N ILE A 290 -20.37 -1.44 -5.36
CA ILE A 290 -21.52 -1.40 -4.47
C ILE A 290 -22.49 -0.33 -4.96
N ASP A 291 -23.72 -0.73 -5.27
CA ASP A 291 -24.76 0.21 -5.69
C ASP A 291 -25.51 0.83 -4.48
N LYS A 292 -26.41 1.77 -4.77
CA LYS A 292 -27.22 2.46 -3.74
C LYS A 292 -28.12 1.52 -2.94
N LYS A 293 -28.49 0.36 -3.50
CA LYS A 293 -29.32 -0.66 -2.83
C LYS A 293 -28.51 -1.67 -2.04
N LYS A 294 -27.17 -1.45 -1.93
CA LYS A 294 -26.21 -2.38 -1.32
C LYS A 294 -26.08 -3.72 -2.05
N ASP A 295 -26.61 -3.82 -3.28
CA ASP A 295 -26.35 -4.94 -4.17
C ASP A 295 -24.98 -4.78 -4.79
N SER A 296 -24.16 -5.81 -4.73
CA SER A 296 -22.75 -5.74 -5.11
C SER A 296 -22.47 -6.57 -6.35
N LEU A 297 -21.79 -5.97 -7.32
CA LEU A 297 -21.19 -6.68 -8.44
C LEU A 297 -19.75 -7.05 -8.08
N PHE A 298 -19.45 -8.34 -8.09
CA PHE A 298 -18.12 -8.91 -7.91
C PHE A 298 -17.52 -9.23 -9.27
N LEU A 299 -16.35 -8.70 -9.58
CA LEU A 299 -15.62 -8.91 -10.84
C LEU A 299 -14.22 -9.40 -10.54
N HIS A 300 -13.88 -10.57 -11.03
CA HIS A 300 -12.54 -11.15 -11.00
C HIS A 300 -11.91 -11.21 -12.39
N ALA A 301 -10.59 -11.05 -12.44
CA ALA A 301 -9.74 -11.32 -13.59
C ALA A 301 -8.33 -11.67 -13.11
N ASP A 302 -7.48 -12.23 -13.96
CA ASP A 302 -6.06 -12.42 -13.63
C ASP A 302 -5.38 -11.08 -13.34
N THR A 303 -5.75 -10.01 -14.10
CA THR A 303 -5.27 -8.66 -13.89
C THR A 303 -6.38 -7.62 -14.12
N LEU A 304 -6.53 -6.69 -13.19
CA LEU A 304 -7.32 -5.47 -13.33
C LEU A 304 -6.38 -4.29 -13.56
N ARG A 305 -6.58 -3.53 -14.63
CA ARG A 305 -5.76 -2.35 -14.97
C ARG A 305 -6.65 -1.14 -15.19
N ALA A 306 -6.20 0.02 -14.73
CA ALA A 306 -6.82 1.31 -15.01
C ALA A 306 -5.85 2.24 -15.74
N THR A 307 -6.37 3.07 -16.64
CA THR A 307 -5.65 4.22 -17.21
C THR A 307 -6.28 5.51 -16.74
N PHE A 308 -5.46 6.54 -16.54
CA PHE A 308 -5.86 7.83 -16.00
C PHE A 308 -5.51 8.97 -16.98
N ASP A 309 -6.23 10.07 -16.88
CA ASP A 309 -5.84 11.33 -17.52
C ASP A 309 -4.88 12.12 -16.59
N THR A 310 -4.45 13.29 -17.08
CA THR A 310 -3.56 14.17 -16.32
C THR A 310 -4.17 14.73 -15.02
N ALA A 311 -5.49 14.71 -14.89
CA ALA A 311 -6.22 15.07 -13.67
C ALA A 311 -6.52 13.85 -12.78
N HIS A 312 -5.91 12.69 -13.08
CA HIS A 312 -6.09 11.41 -12.39
C HIS A 312 -7.53 10.84 -12.45
N ASN A 313 -8.35 11.28 -13.41
CA ASN A 313 -9.63 10.64 -13.65
C ASN A 313 -9.44 9.36 -14.47
N THR A 314 -10.18 8.33 -14.14
CA THR A 314 -10.13 7.05 -14.86
C THR A 314 -10.69 7.21 -16.27
N ARG A 315 -9.90 6.84 -17.28
CA ARG A 315 -10.30 6.82 -18.69
C ARG A 315 -10.83 5.45 -19.11
N GLN A 316 -10.11 4.42 -18.74
CA GLN A 316 -10.45 3.05 -19.11
C GLN A 316 -10.13 2.10 -17.96
N LEU A 317 -10.97 1.08 -17.81
CA LEU A 317 -10.77 -0.04 -16.92
C LEU A 317 -10.69 -1.32 -17.75
N PHE A 318 -9.65 -2.09 -17.55
CA PHE A 318 -9.42 -3.36 -18.23
C PHE A 318 -9.45 -4.49 -17.22
N ALA A 319 -10.07 -5.60 -17.61
CA ALA A 319 -9.95 -6.88 -16.93
C ALA A 319 -9.38 -7.87 -17.94
N PHE A 320 -8.21 -8.44 -17.68
CA PHE A 320 -7.48 -9.33 -18.58
C PHE A 320 -7.48 -10.74 -18.04
N HIS A 321 -7.89 -11.65 -18.90
CA HIS A 321 -7.94 -13.08 -18.78
C HIS A 321 -8.82 -13.63 -17.66
N LYS A 322 -9.58 -14.67 -18.01
CA LYS A 322 -10.46 -15.40 -17.09
C LYS A 322 -11.45 -14.51 -16.35
N VAL A 323 -12.00 -13.53 -17.05
CA VAL A 323 -12.95 -12.59 -16.44
C VAL A 323 -14.22 -13.34 -16.05
N LYS A 324 -14.60 -13.21 -14.77
CA LYS A 324 -15.88 -13.66 -14.24
C LYS A 324 -16.50 -12.59 -13.38
N PHE A 325 -17.80 -12.40 -13.51
CA PHE A 325 -18.54 -11.47 -12.67
C PHE A 325 -19.82 -12.07 -12.14
N PHE A 326 -20.18 -11.65 -10.95
CA PHE A 326 -21.36 -12.12 -10.23
C PHE A 326 -22.11 -10.97 -9.57
N ARG A 327 -23.40 -10.96 -9.80
CA ARG A 327 -24.47 -10.28 -9.09
C ARG A 327 -25.66 -11.24 -9.10
N ASP A 328 -26.55 -11.23 -8.11
CA ASP A 328 -27.67 -12.19 -8.03
C ASP A 328 -28.51 -12.24 -9.32
N SER A 329 -28.78 -11.06 -9.91
CA SER A 329 -29.58 -10.92 -11.13
C SER A 329 -28.77 -11.05 -12.44
N LEU A 330 -27.43 -11.06 -12.37
CA LEU A 330 -26.56 -11.01 -13.55
C LEU A 330 -25.24 -11.70 -13.28
N GLN A 331 -24.92 -12.73 -14.05
CA GLN A 331 -23.65 -13.40 -14.03
C GLN A 331 -23.03 -13.37 -15.42
N GLY A 332 -21.73 -13.53 -15.51
CA GLY A 332 -21.09 -13.66 -16.80
C GLY A 332 -19.62 -14.07 -16.72
N MET A 333 -19.11 -14.46 -17.87
CA MET A 333 -17.70 -14.75 -18.09
C MET A 333 -17.27 -14.35 -19.49
N CYS A 334 -16.00 -14.00 -19.64
CA CYS A 334 -15.32 -13.76 -20.92
C CYS A 334 -13.81 -13.89 -20.73
N ASP A 335 -13.03 -13.84 -21.81
CA ASP A 335 -11.59 -13.74 -21.64
C ASP A 335 -11.15 -12.37 -21.15
N SER A 336 -11.62 -11.32 -21.79
CA SER A 336 -11.21 -9.93 -21.48
C SER A 336 -12.37 -8.96 -21.53
N MET A 337 -12.27 -7.89 -20.74
CA MET A 337 -13.29 -6.85 -20.65
C MET A 337 -12.64 -5.45 -20.59
N VAL A 338 -13.27 -4.49 -21.26
CA VAL A 338 -12.86 -3.09 -21.23
C VAL A 338 -14.06 -2.18 -20.99
N PHE A 339 -13.98 -1.36 -19.96
CA PHE A 339 -14.94 -0.27 -19.73
C PHE A 339 -14.31 1.05 -20.16
N VAL A 340 -14.94 1.76 -21.10
CA VAL A 340 -14.55 3.08 -21.57
C VAL A 340 -15.42 4.12 -20.89
N THR A 341 -14.84 4.88 -19.95
CA THR A 341 -15.58 5.79 -19.07
C THR A 341 -16.28 6.91 -19.84
N LYS A 342 -15.57 7.52 -20.81
CA LYS A 342 -16.11 8.64 -21.61
C LYS A 342 -17.38 8.26 -22.36
N ASP A 343 -17.40 7.10 -22.96
CA ASP A 343 -18.50 6.63 -23.81
C ASP A 343 -19.54 5.85 -23.01
N SER A 344 -19.25 5.54 -21.74
CA SER A 344 -20.04 4.69 -20.85
C SER A 344 -20.36 3.32 -21.48
N VAL A 345 -19.36 2.74 -22.12
CA VAL A 345 -19.46 1.45 -22.85
C VAL A 345 -18.58 0.38 -22.20
N LEU A 346 -19.20 -0.74 -21.88
CA LEU A 346 -18.54 -1.95 -21.43
C LEU A 346 -18.46 -2.93 -22.60
N ASN A 347 -17.25 -3.35 -22.96
CA ASN A 347 -16.98 -4.31 -24.02
C ASN A 347 -16.50 -5.62 -23.41
N LEU A 348 -17.12 -6.74 -23.78
CA LEU A 348 -16.72 -8.11 -23.44
C LEU A 348 -16.24 -8.80 -24.70
N TYR A 349 -15.07 -9.41 -24.66
CA TYR A 349 -14.38 -9.99 -25.79
C TYR A 349 -14.13 -11.49 -25.61
N HIS A 350 -13.99 -12.19 -26.75
CA HIS A 350 -13.64 -13.60 -26.86
C HIS A 350 -14.68 -14.53 -26.22
N SER A 351 -15.77 -14.70 -26.97
CA SER A 351 -16.87 -15.61 -26.62
C SER A 351 -17.49 -15.34 -25.23
N PRO A 352 -17.92 -14.11 -24.95
CA PRO A 352 -18.59 -13.80 -23.70
C PRO A 352 -19.89 -14.59 -23.54
N VAL A 353 -20.15 -14.97 -22.29
CA VAL A 353 -21.43 -15.56 -21.85
C VAL A 353 -22.00 -14.68 -20.75
N ILE A 354 -23.26 -14.28 -20.90
CA ILE A 354 -24.02 -13.56 -19.89
C ILE A 354 -25.23 -14.40 -19.50
N TRP A 355 -25.49 -14.55 -18.20
CA TRP A 355 -26.68 -15.16 -17.66
C TRP A 355 -27.51 -14.12 -16.89
N SER A 356 -28.79 -14.04 -17.19
CA SER A 356 -29.74 -13.20 -16.50
C SER A 356 -31.06 -13.95 -16.31
N GLY A 357 -31.39 -14.30 -15.06
CA GLY A 357 -32.50 -15.18 -14.76
C GLY A 357 -32.37 -16.53 -15.47
N LYS A 358 -33.35 -16.87 -16.33
CA LYS A 358 -33.39 -18.09 -17.14
C LYS A 358 -32.69 -17.95 -18.51
N ASN A 359 -32.18 -16.76 -18.81
CA ASN A 359 -31.62 -16.46 -20.13
C ASN A 359 -30.11 -16.59 -20.13
N GLN A 360 -29.58 -17.10 -21.22
CA GLN A 360 -28.17 -17.12 -21.58
C GLN A 360 -27.97 -16.36 -22.89
N LEU A 361 -27.01 -15.43 -22.90
CA LEU A 361 -26.63 -14.65 -24.06
C LEU A 361 -25.19 -14.97 -24.43
N THR A 362 -24.92 -15.26 -25.69
CA THR A 362 -23.58 -15.54 -26.21
C THR A 362 -23.34 -14.83 -27.53
N ALA A 363 -22.12 -14.43 -27.81
CA ALA A 363 -21.67 -13.84 -29.07
C ALA A 363 -20.13 -13.89 -29.13
N ASP A 364 -19.52 -13.45 -30.23
CA ASP A 364 -18.06 -13.28 -30.28
C ASP A 364 -17.63 -12.02 -29.47
N THR A 365 -18.48 -11.00 -29.47
CA THR A 365 -18.30 -9.77 -28.67
C THR A 365 -19.66 -9.25 -28.22
N ILE A 366 -19.73 -8.80 -26.95
CA ILE A 366 -20.91 -8.13 -26.40
C ILE A 366 -20.51 -6.74 -25.92
N LYS A 367 -21.32 -5.72 -26.30
CA LYS A 367 -21.18 -4.34 -25.81
C LYS A 367 -22.40 -3.92 -25.03
N LEU A 368 -22.19 -3.37 -23.85
CA LEU A 368 -23.22 -2.79 -22.98
C LEU A 368 -23.04 -1.28 -22.96
N PHE A 369 -24.10 -0.56 -23.31
CA PHE A 369 -24.13 0.91 -23.33
C PHE A 369 -24.97 1.39 -22.15
N THR A 370 -24.40 2.21 -21.32
CA THR A 370 -25.13 2.79 -20.19
C THR A 370 -25.40 4.27 -20.43
N ALA A 371 -26.58 4.74 -19.98
CA ALA A 371 -26.95 6.14 -19.95
C ALA A 371 -27.57 6.43 -18.58
N ASN A 372 -27.19 7.55 -17.95
CA ASN A 372 -27.67 7.91 -16.61
C ASN A 372 -27.47 6.82 -15.55
N LYS A 373 -26.38 6.04 -15.66
CA LYS A 373 -26.05 4.87 -14.80
C LYS A 373 -26.99 3.68 -14.94
N GLU A 374 -27.84 3.66 -15.95
CA GLU A 374 -28.72 2.54 -16.29
C GLU A 374 -28.30 1.90 -17.61
N LEU A 375 -28.57 0.61 -17.79
CA LEU A 375 -28.37 -0.08 -19.05
C LEU A 375 -29.40 0.47 -20.06
N ALA A 376 -28.89 1.07 -21.14
CA ALA A 376 -29.73 1.62 -22.21
C ALA A 376 -29.82 0.66 -23.43
N ARG A 377 -28.70 0.03 -23.76
CA ARG A 377 -28.61 -0.85 -24.95
C ARG A 377 -27.55 -1.92 -24.74
N LEU A 378 -27.83 -3.12 -25.24
CA LEU A 378 -26.89 -4.22 -25.39
C LEU A 378 -26.74 -4.50 -26.87
N LYS A 379 -25.52 -4.74 -27.35
CA LYS A 379 -25.27 -5.14 -28.72
C LYS A 379 -24.35 -6.38 -28.76
N MET A 380 -24.78 -7.39 -29.48
CA MET A 380 -24.11 -8.66 -29.67
C MET A 380 -23.62 -8.74 -31.12
N TYR A 381 -22.33 -9.00 -31.28
CA TYR A 381 -21.70 -9.02 -32.60
C TYR A 381 -21.21 -10.42 -32.95
N SER A 382 -21.52 -10.89 -34.13
CA SER A 382 -21.17 -12.18 -34.67
C SER A 382 -21.67 -13.38 -33.82
N SER A 383 -22.28 -14.33 -34.45
CA SER A 383 -22.80 -15.53 -33.77
C SER A 383 -23.70 -15.23 -32.58
N ALA A 384 -24.51 -14.14 -32.68
CA ALA A 384 -25.37 -13.71 -31.59
C ALA A 384 -26.45 -14.75 -31.32
N PHE A 385 -26.54 -15.19 -30.05
CA PHE A 385 -27.45 -16.26 -29.63
C PHE A 385 -28.06 -15.93 -28.26
N ILE A 386 -29.37 -16.07 -28.13
CA ILE A 386 -30.10 -15.98 -26.86
C ILE A 386 -30.84 -17.31 -26.67
N ALA A 387 -30.59 -17.97 -25.55
CA ALA A 387 -31.33 -19.17 -25.14
C ALA A 387 -32.04 -18.87 -23.80
N SER A 388 -33.29 -19.27 -23.66
CA SER A 388 -34.07 -19.15 -22.44
C SER A 388 -34.69 -20.50 -22.09
N ARG A 389 -34.38 -21.03 -20.89
CA ARG A 389 -34.92 -22.31 -20.44
C ARG A 389 -36.43 -22.20 -20.23
N ASP A 390 -37.18 -23.08 -20.90
CA ASP A 390 -38.63 -23.24 -20.71
C ASP A 390 -38.93 -24.28 -19.62
N SER A 391 -40.21 -24.49 -19.30
CA SER A 391 -40.66 -25.35 -18.17
C SER A 391 -40.56 -26.84 -18.44
N LEU A 392 -40.29 -27.29 -19.67
CA LEU A 392 -40.31 -28.70 -20.13
C LEU A 392 -39.00 -29.03 -20.85
N ASP A 393 -37.87 -29.07 -20.19
CA ASP A 393 -36.57 -29.45 -20.77
C ASP A 393 -36.25 -28.84 -22.16
N GLY A 394 -37.00 -27.84 -22.57
CA GLY A 394 -36.86 -27.12 -23.83
C GLY A 394 -36.26 -25.75 -23.64
N PHE A 395 -35.85 -25.14 -24.77
CA PHE A 395 -35.27 -23.81 -24.77
C PHE A 395 -35.93 -22.95 -25.85
N ASN A 396 -36.44 -21.79 -25.48
CA ASN A 396 -36.69 -20.72 -26.44
C ASN A 396 -35.33 -20.23 -26.95
N GLN A 397 -35.20 -20.12 -28.26
CA GLN A 397 -33.90 -19.83 -28.90
C GLN A 397 -34.08 -18.73 -29.96
N ILE A 398 -33.13 -17.83 -29.99
CA ILE A 398 -33.04 -16.76 -30.99
C ILE A 398 -31.59 -16.69 -31.45
N LYS A 399 -31.38 -16.72 -32.77
CA LYS A 399 -30.07 -16.65 -33.39
C LYS A 399 -30.07 -15.58 -34.47
N GLY A 400 -28.95 -14.91 -34.66
CA GLY A 400 -28.73 -13.95 -35.74
C GLY A 400 -27.26 -13.60 -35.90
N ARG A 401 -26.91 -12.85 -36.93
CA ARG A 401 -25.55 -12.33 -37.10
C ARG A 401 -25.22 -11.33 -36.03
N THR A 402 -26.12 -10.37 -35.83
CA THR A 402 -26.05 -9.38 -34.74
C THR A 402 -27.40 -9.26 -34.04
N MET A 403 -27.33 -8.88 -32.74
CA MET A 403 -28.55 -8.56 -32.01
C MET A 403 -28.37 -7.25 -31.27
N THR A 404 -29.46 -6.46 -31.18
CA THR A 404 -29.50 -5.23 -30.39
C THR A 404 -30.69 -5.27 -29.44
N GLY A 405 -30.41 -5.36 -28.13
CA GLY A 405 -31.42 -5.24 -27.08
C GLY A 405 -31.53 -3.78 -26.61
N PHE A 406 -32.74 -3.29 -26.47
CA PHE A 406 -33.05 -1.93 -25.98
C PHE A 406 -33.72 -2.01 -24.63
N PHE A 407 -33.26 -1.17 -23.70
CA PHE A 407 -33.66 -1.20 -22.31
C PHE A 407 -34.35 0.10 -21.90
N ARG A 408 -35.31 0.02 -20.99
CA ARG A 408 -35.95 1.13 -20.29
C ARG A 408 -36.09 0.72 -18.82
N LYS A 409 -35.59 1.56 -17.89
CA LYS A 409 -35.56 1.25 -16.45
C LYS A 409 -34.89 -0.10 -16.15
N ASN A 410 -33.76 -0.41 -16.84
CA ASN A 410 -33.05 -1.69 -16.79
C ASN A 410 -33.86 -2.94 -17.22
N GLN A 411 -35.04 -2.77 -17.85
CA GLN A 411 -35.82 -3.86 -18.43
C GLN A 411 -35.75 -3.82 -19.95
N ILE A 412 -35.55 -4.98 -20.57
CA ILE A 412 -35.54 -5.10 -22.02
C ILE A 412 -36.97 -4.97 -22.57
N TYR A 413 -37.20 -4.07 -23.51
CA TYR A 413 -38.49 -3.88 -24.14
C TYR A 413 -38.51 -4.23 -25.64
N ARG A 414 -37.35 -4.28 -26.28
CA ARG A 414 -37.22 -4.62 -27.69
C ARG A 414 -35.86 -5.30 -27.98
N ILE A 415 -35.88 -6.31 -28.83
CA ILE A 415 -34.72 -6.97 -29.39
C ILE A 415 -34.84 -6.89 -30.91
N ASN A 416 -33.83 -6.34 -31.58
CA ASN A 416 -33.66 -6.45 -33.03
C ASN A 416 -32.62 -7.54 -33.31
N VAL A 417 -32.90 -8.40 -34.22
CA VAL A 417 -32.01 -9.44 -34.74
C VAL A 417 -31.79 -9.15 -36.22
N ASP A 418 -30.55 -8.89 -36.58
CA ASP A 418 -30.18 -8.46 -37.93
C ASP A 418 -29.31 -9.52 -38.60
N GLY A 419 -29.76 -9.98 -39.75
CA GLY A 419 -29.08 -10.92 -40.62
C GLY A 419 -29.18 -12.40 -40.19
N SER A 420 -29.78 -13.23 -41.05
CA SER A 420 -29.97 -14.66 -40.82
C SER A 420 -30.66 -14.97 -39.51
N ALA A 421 -31.80 -14.29 -39.29
CA ALA A 421 -32.56 -14.43 -38.07
C ALA A 421 -33.28 -15.78 -38.02
N GLU A 422 -33.05 -16.53 -36.98
CA GLU A 422 -33.74 -17.82 -36.70
C GLU A 422 -34.34 -17.75 -35.31
N SER A 423 -35.53 -18.30 -35.12
CA SER A 423 -36.17 -18.40 -33.80
C SER A 423 -36.84 -19.75 -33.62
N LEU A 424 -36.79 -20.25 -32.41
CA LEU A 424 -37.52 -21.42 -31.93
C LEU A 424 -38.20 -21.06 -30.63
N TYR A 425 -39.53 -21.05 -30.62
CA TYR A 425 -40.32 -20.54 -29.53
C TYR A 425 -41.45 -21.48 -29.12
N TYR A 426 -41.52 -21.82 -27.82
CA TYR A 426 -42.55 -22.66 -27.23
C TYR A 426 -43.80 -21.78 -27.00
N VAL A 427 -44.81 -21.94 -27.88
CA VAL A 427 -46.03 -21.16 -27.91
C VAL A 427 -46.99 -21.67 -26.86
N ARG A 428 -47.47 -20.76 -26.00
CA ARG A 428 -48.43 -21.08 -24.91
C ARG A 428 -49.71 -20.25 -25.03
N GLN A 429 -50.79 -20.83 -24.58
CA GLN A 429 -52.06 -20.12 -24.37
C GLN A 429 -52.00 -19.26 -23.08
N ASP A 430 -53.02 -18.46 -22.87
CA ASP A 430 -53.15 -17.61 -21.69
C ASP A 430 -53.17 -18.41 -20.38
N ASP A 431 -53.74 -19.63 -20.40
CA ASP A 431 -53.75 -20.60 -19.30
C ASP A 431 -52.38 -21.32 -19.10
N LYS A 432 -51.33 -20.91 -19.84
CA LYS A 432 -50.00 -21.50 -19.88
C LYS A 432 -49.92 -22.88 -20.54
N ALA A 433 -51.01 -23.43 -21.09
CA ALA A 433 -50.96 -24.67 -21.82
C ALA A 433 -50.07 -24.54 -23.07
N LEU A 434 -49.20 -25.52 -23.31
CA LEU A 434 -48.30 -25.52 -24.46
C LEU A 434 -49.06 -25.94 -25.73
N ILE A 435 -49.13 -25.04 -26.71
CA ILE A 435 -49.76 -25.30 -28.01
C ILE A 435 -48.82 -26.10 -28.93
N GLY A 436 -47.56 -25.70 -28.97
CA GLY A 436 -46.58 -26.28 -29.86
C GLY A 436 -45.29 -25.48 -29.89
N VAL A 437 -44.39 -25.78 -30.80
CA VAL A 437 -43.13 -25.08 -31.00
C VAL A 437 -43.14 -24.42 -32.38
N ASN A 438 -43.03 -23.09 -32.37
CA ASN A 438 -42.85 -22.33 -33.61
C ASN A 438 -41.38 -22.22 -33.96
N LYS A 439 -41.00 -22.70 -35.15
CA LYS A 439 -39.70 -22.48 -35.73
C LYS A 439 -39.86 -21.52 -36.91
N ALA A 440 -39.08 -20.45 -36.92
CA ALA A 440 -39.12 -19.45 -37.96
C ALA A 440 -37.73 -19.00 -38.39
N VAL A 441 -37.60 -18.70 -39.68
CA VAL A 441 -36.39 -18.16 -40.33
C VAL A 441 -36.79 -16.91 -41.10
N ALA A 442 -36.00 -15.86 -41.05
CA ALA A 442 -36.20 -14.62 -41.79
C ALA A 442 -34.84 -13.90 -42.01
N SER A 443 -34.81 -12.88 -42.84
CA SER A 443 -33.61 -12.02 -42.88
C SER A 443 -33.37 -11.31 -41.56
N ASP A 444 -34.43 -10.73 -40.98
CA ASP A 444 -34.36 -9.96 -39.78
C ASP A 444 -35.58 -10.27 -38.86
N LEU A 445 -35.45 -9.99 -37.57
CA LEU A 445 -36.47 -10.26 -36.56
C LEU A 445 -36.54 -9.14 -35.55
N ILE A 446 -37.74 -8.70 -35.18
CA ILE A 446 -37.98 -7.77 -34.06
C ILE A 446 -38.88 -8.44 -33.04
N ILE A 447 -38.46 -8.44 -31.78
CA ILE A 447 -39.22 -8.94 -30.66
C ILE A 447 -39.54 -7.78 -29.75
N TYR A 448 -40.79 -7.64 -29.38
CA TYR A 448 -41.25 -6.69 -28.34
C TYR A 448 -41.63 -7.46 -27.09
N MET A 449 -41.16 -6.92 -25.95
CA MET A 449 -41.41 -7.46 -24.61
C MET A 449 -42.42 -6.55 -23.87
N ASP A 450 -43.21 -7.14 -23.00
CA ASP A 450 -43.99 -6.40 -22.02
C ASP A 450 -43.17 -6.00 -20.79
N ASP A 451 -43.79 -5.26 -19.86
CA ASP A 451 -43.12 -4.81 -18.62
C ASP A 451 -42.80 -5.97 -17.65
N ALA A 452 -43.37 -7.17 -17.86
CA ALA A 452 -43.02 -8.38 -17.12
C ALA A 452 -41.87 -9.20 -17.78
N GLY A 453 -41.33 -8.70 -18.89
CA GLY A 453 -40.27 -9.39 -19.67
C GLY A 453 -40.80 -10.59 -20.48
N LYS A 454 -42.12 -10.67 -20.76
CA LYS A 454 -42.66 -11.70 -21.64
C LYS A 454 -42.72 -11.19 -23.08
N VAL A 455 -42.59 -12.10 -24.02
CA VAL A 455 -42.76 -11.79 -25.45
C VAL A 455 -44.20 -11.33 -25.72
N LYS A 456 -44.35 -10.08 -26.17
CA LYS A 456 -45.63 -9.49 -26.55
C LYS A 456 -45.93 -9.58 -28.03
N LYS A 457 -44.89 -9.42 -28.87
CA LYS A 457 -45.03 -9.41 -30.32
C LYS A 457 -43.72 -9.86 -30.97
N ILE A 458 -43.77 -10.71 -31.96
CA ILE A 458 -42.67 -11.08 -32.84
C ILE A 458 -43.02 -10.61 -34.24
N THR A 459 -42.08 -9.96 -34.93
CA THR A 459 -42.21 -9.56 -36.33
C THR A 459 -41.04 -10.06 -37.12
N TRP A 460 -41.27 -10.96 -38.05
CA TRP A 460 -40.30 -11.44 -39.00
C TRP A 460 -40.28 -10.53 -40.23
N ILE A 461 -39.11 -10.21 -40.74
CA ILE A 461 -38.93 -9.22 -41.79
C ILE A 461 -38.14 -9.85 -42.94
N LYS A 462 -38.60 -9.65 -44.16
CA LYS A 462 -38.07 -10.14 -45.42
C LYS A 462 -38.01 -11.70 -45.51
N LYS A 463 -38.88 -12.22 -46.36
CA LYS A 463 -38.99 -13.65 -46.70
C LYS A 463 -39.12 -14.59 -45.48
N PRO A 464 -40.10 -14.38 -44.58
CA PRO A 464 -40.28 -15.26 -43.45
C PRO A 464 -40.78 -16.65 -43.89
N VAL A 465 -40.18 -17.67 -43.32
CA VAL A 465 -40.68 -19.04 -43.34
C VAL A 465 -40.90 -19.47 -41.91
N SER A 466 -42.13 -19.92 -41.58
CA SER A 466 -42.46 -20.29 -40.21
C SER A 466 -43.30 -21.57 -40.23
N VAL A 467 -42.98 -22.47 -39.29
CA VAL A 467 -43.71 -23.73 -39.09
C VAL A 467 -44.05 -23.85 -37.61
N LEU A 468 -45.30 -24.14 -37.30
CA LEU A 468 -45.77 -24.50 -35.96
C LEU A 468 -45.89 -26.02 -35.86
N TYR A 469 -45.01 -26.64 -35.09
CA TYR A 469 -45.05 -28.08 -34.82
C TYR A 469 -45.87 -28.34 -33.55
N PRO A 470 -46.90 -29.22 -33.62
CA PRO A 470 -47.46 -29.82 -32.42
C PRO A 470 -46.35 -30.49 -31.61
N LEU A 471 -46.39 -30.46 -30.29
CA LEU A 471 -45.25 -30.94 -29.48
C LEU A 471 -44.82 -32.38 -29.77
N ARG A 472 -45.79 -33.24 -30.10
CA ARG A 472 -45.58 -34.65 -30.38
C ARG A 472 -44.94 -34.88 -31.77
N GLU A 473 -45.05 -33.92 -32.66
CA GLU A 473 -44.60 -34.00 -34.06
C GLU A 473 -43.30 -33.25 -34.30
N LEU A 474 -42.73 -32.59 -33.27
CA LEU A 474 -41.46 -31.87 -33.38
C LEU A 474 -40.32 -32.89 -33.54
N PRO A 475 -39.62 -32.91 -34.69
CA PRO A 475 -38.49 -33.79 -34.89
C PRO A 475 -37.39 -33.53 -33.87
N LYS A 476 -36.66 -34.57 -33.46
CA LYS A 476 -35.62 -34.44 -32.43
C LYS A 476 -34.50 -33.48 -32.85
N ASP A 477 -34.13 -33.48 -34.11
CA ASP A 477 -33.14 -32.60 -34.73
C ASP A 477 -33.62 -31.15 -34.91
N GLU A 478 -34.90 -30.90 -34.83
CA GLU A 478 -35.51 -29.56 -34.91
C GLU A 478 -35.73 -28.89 -33.55
N LYS A 479 -35.41 -29.59 -32.45
CA LYS A 479 -35.55 -29.05 -31.07
C LYS A 479 -34.51 -27.98 -30.71
N LEU A 480 -33.41 -27.93 -31.45
CA LEU A 480 -32.32 -27.01 -31.22
C LEU A 480 -31.92 -26.33 -32.52
N LEU A 481 -31.68 -25.04 -32.48
CA LEU A 481 -31.08 -24.31 -33.60
C LEU A 481 -29.61 -24.71 -33.75
N ARG A 482 -29.09 -24.63 -34.97
CA ARG A 482 -27.68 -24.87 -35.23
C ARG A 482 -26.82 -23.94 -34.34
N ASP A 483 -25.71 -24.47 -33.79
CA ASP A 483 -24.76 -23.83 -32.89
C ASP A 483 -25.31 -23.54 -31.45
N PHE A 484 -26.46 -24.12 -31.11
CA PHE A 484 -26.99 -24.07 -29.75
C PHE A 484 -25.98 -24.64 -28.77
N LYS A 485 -25.72 -23.88 -27.68
CA LYS A 485 -24.91 -24.32 -26.55
C LYS A 485 -25.53 -23.78 -25.27
N TRP A 486 -25.85 -24.69 -24.35
CA TRP A 486 -26.22 -24.29 -22.99
C TRP A 486 -25.00 -24.49 -22.08
N ILE A 487 -24.44 -23.39 -21.60
CA ILE A 487 -23.16 -23.37 -20.89
C ILE A 487 -23.46 -23.18 -19.38
N GLU A 488 -23.23 -24.22 -18.59
CA GLU A 488 -23.35 -24.20 -17.14
C GLU A 488 -21.97 -24.23 -16.45
N VAL A 489 -21.00 -24.85 -17.11
CA VAL A 489 -19.63 -24.95 -16.64
C VAL A 489 -19.00 -23.55 -16.58
N GLY A 490 -18.50 -23.20 -15.40
CA GLY A 490 -17.87 -21.89 -15.17
C GLY A 490 -18.85 -20.76 -14.81
N ARG A 491 -20.18 -21.00 -14.82
CA ARG A 491 -21.16 -20.01 -14.34
C ARG A 491 -20.96 -19.73 -12.83
N PRO A 492 -20.69 -18.51 -12.40
CA PRO A 492 -20.62 -18.19 -10.99
C PRO A 492 -22.03 -18.15 -10.40
N LEU A 493 -22.32 -19.00 -9.39
CA LEU A 493 -23.61 -19.07 -8.71
C LEU A 493 -23.61 -18.28 -7.39
N LYS A 494 -22.43 -17.97 -6.89
CA LYS A 494 -22.21 -17.12 -5.71
C LYS A 494 -20.94 -16.30 -5.89
N LYS A 495 -20.73 -15.29 -5.05
CA LYS A 495 -19.61 -14.34 -5.18
C LYS A 495 -18.22 -14.98 -5.12
N GLU A 496 -18.07 -16.11 -4.43
CA GLU A 496 -16.79 -16.83 -4.34
C GLU A 496 -16.43 -17.58 -5.64
N ASP A 497 -17.42 -17.92 -6.47
CA ASP A 497 -17.22 -18.68 -7.70
C ASP A 497 -16.53 -17.86 -8.80
N VAL A 498 -16.43 -16.56 -8.64
CA VAL A 498 -15.68 -15.71 -9.59
C VAL A 498 -14.19 -16.09 -9.65
N PHE A 499 -13.66 -16.77 -8.64
CA PHE A 499 -12.26 -17.20 -8.58
C PHE A 499 -11.98 -18.61 -9.10
N LYS A 500 -13.03 -19.39 -9.45
CA LYS A 500 -12.92 -20.81 -9.87
C LYS A 500 -12.65 -20.97 -11.35
#